data_a430f35fd6575e6d1f43529de5a68733
#
_entry.id   a430f35fd6575e6d1f43529de5a68733
#
_cell.length_a   1.000
_cell.length_b   1.000
_cell.length_c   1.000
_cell.angle_alpha   90.00
_cell.angle_beta   90.00
_cell.angle_gamma   90.00
#
_symmetry.space_group_name_H-M   'P 1'
#
loop_
_entity.id
_entity.type
_entity.pdbx_description
1 polymer ?
#
loop_
_entity_poly.entity_id
_entity_poly.type
_entity_poly.pdbx_seq_one_letter_code
_entity_poly.pdbx_strand_id
1 'polypeptide(L)'
;MGRDTERAISAPAQQTSMKLLIDKAIGLGAADAVPISPGKVVVGNWVRLKCQFGCGGWGRCLTCPPYSLTPEQTSKILSEYKKALLVHSRGSHPSLRKLMSELERFAFLKGYYKAFALSCGPCNLCD
;
A
#
# COMPACT_ATOMS: atom_id res chain seq x y z
N MET A 1 -3.58 8.27 -33.77
CA MET A 1 -3.73 6.81 -33.68
C MET A 1 -3.41 6.28 -32.29
N GLY A 2 -3.76 6.77 -31.23
CA GLY A 2 -3.49 6.27 -29.87
C GLY A 2 -4.32 6.92 -28.80
N ARG A 3 -5.24 7.80 -29.17
CA ARG A 3 -6.03 8.57 -28.21
C ARG A 3 -7.38 7.95 -27.87
N ASP A 4 -7.86 7.01 -28.66
CA ASP A 4 -9.20 6.41 -28.47
C ASP A 4 -9.17 5.19 -27.54
N THR A 5 -8.00 4.57 -27.34
CA THR A 5 -7.85 3.39 -26.48
C THR A 5 -7.78 3.77 -24.99
N GLU A 6 -7.34 4.98 -24.66
CA GLU A 6 -7.26 5.45 -23.27
C GLU A 6 -8.63 5.86 -22.68
N ARG A 7 -9.57 6.24 -23.54
CA ARG A 7 -10.92 6.66 -23.08
C ARG A 7 -11.83 5.51 -22.68
N ALA A 8 -11.60 4.32 -23.20
CA ALA A 8 -12.47 3.17 -22.97
C ALA A 8 -12.26 2.49 -21.61
N ILE A 9 -11.17 2.83 -20.91
CA ILE A 9 -10.75 2.11 -19.69
C ILE A 9 -11.15 2.85 -18.40
N SER A 10 -11.74 4.06 -18.48
CA SER A 10 -11.54 5.00 -17.40
C SER A 10 -12.59 5.12 -16.31
N ALA A 11 -13.87 4.88 -16.46
CA ALA A 11 -14.77 5.27 -15.36
C ALA A 11 -15.61 4.16 -14.70
N PRO A 12 -16.30 3.27 -15.39
CA PRO A 12 -17.08 2.24 -14.70
C PRO A 12 -16.21 1.10 -14.15
N ALA A 13 -15.07 0.83 -14.80
CA ALA A 13 -14.13 -0.19 -14.35
C ALA A 13 -13.47 0.16 -13.00
N GLN A 14 -13.29 1.44 -12.68
CA GLN A 14 -12.62 1.87 -11.45
C GLN A 14 -13.47 1.67 -10.19
N GLN A 15 -14.78 1.88 -10.26
CA GLN A 15 -15.67 1.64 -9.12
C GLN A 15 -15.84 0.14 -8.84
N THR A 16 -16.04 -0.65 -9.88
CA THR A 16 -16.13 -2.11 -9.79
C THR A 16 -14.81 -2.70 -9.29
N SER A 17 -13.68 -2.14 -9.73
CA SER A 17 -12.37 -2.61 -9.35
C SER A 17 -12.03 -2.33 -7.88
N MET A 18 -12.46 -1.19 -7.31
CA MET A 18 -12.23 -0.90 -5.89
C MET A 18 -12.99 -1.89 -5.00
N LYS A 19 -14.22 -2.21 -5.34
CA LYS A 19 -14.98 -3.25 -4.64
C LYS A 19 -14.29 -4.62 -4.74
N LEU A 20 -13.77 -4.96 -5.91
CA LEU A 20 -13.02 -6.20 -6.09
C LEU A 20 -11.78 -6.25 -5.21
N LEU A 21 -11.07 -5.13 -5.04
CA LEU A 21 -9.90 -5.05 -4.16
C LEU A 21 -10.30 -5.23 -2.69
N ILE A 22 -11.40 -4.62 -2.26
CA ILE A 22 -11.93 -4.78 -0.90
C ILE A 22 -12.29 -6.24 -0.66
N ASP A 23 -13.06 -6.85 -1.56
CA ASP A 23 -13.47 -8.24 -1.45
C ASP A 23 -12.27 -9.17 -1.44
N LYS A 24 -11.25 -8.89 -2.26
CA LYS A 24 -10.02 -9.67 -2.28
C LYS A 24 -9.25 -9.55 -0.97
N ALA A 25 -9.13 -8.36 -0.41
CA ALA A 25 -8.47 -8.14 0.87
C ALA A 25 -9.15 -8.94 1.98
N ILE A 26 -10.47 -8.90 2.07
CA ILE A 26 -11.24 -9.68 3.03
C ILE A 26 -11.04 -11.18 2.80
N GLY A 27 -11.07 -11.63 1.55
CA GLY A 27 -10.83 -13.04 1.18
C GLY A 27 -9.42 -13.51 1.54
N LEU A 28 -8.44 -12.63 1.56
CA LEU A 28 -7.07 -12.93 1.98
C LEU A 28 -6.88 -12.92 3.50
N GLY A 29 -7.90 -12.54 4.26
CA GLY A 29 -7.86 -12.58 5.71
C GLY A 29 -7.82 -11.22 6.40
N ALA A 30 -8.00 -10.12 5.66
CA ALA A 30 -8.12 -8.80 6.29
C ALA A 30 -9.39 -8.73 7.16
N ALA A 31 -9.28 -8.05 8.30
CA ALA A 31 -10.42 -7.81 9.16
C ALA A 31 -11.35 -6.75 8.54
N ASP A 32 -10.78 -5.78 7.84
CA ASP A 32 -11.53 -4.72 7.17
C ASP A 32 -10.67 -4.09 6.08
N ALA A 33 -11.31 -3.44 5.12
CA ALA A 33 -10.64 -2.70 4.05
C ALA A 33 -11.53 -1.54 3.60
N VAL A 34 -10.99 -0.32 3.65
CA VAL A 34 -11.75 0.91 3.43
C VAL A 34 -11.03 1.77 2.39
N PRO A 35 -11.74 2.25 1.35
CA PRO A 35 -11.15 3.20 0.43
C PRO A 35 -10.96 4.56 1.12
N ILE A 36 -9.80 5.15 0.93
CA ILE A 36 -9.48 6.49 1.45
C ILE A 36 -8.83 7.33 0.37
N SER A 37 -8.86 8.63 0.54
CA SER A 37 -8.02 9.53 -0.26
C SER A 37 -6.57 9.42 0.20
N PRO A 38 -5.58 9.39 -0.72
CA PRO A 38 -4.16 9.41 -0.33
C PRO A 38 -3.79 10.58 0.57
N GLY A 39 -4.46 11.73 0.44
CA GLY A 39 -4.25 12.88 1.32
C GLY A 39 -4.64 12.67 2.78
N LYS A 40 -5.38 11.60 3.08
CA LYS A 40 -5.70 11.21 4.46
C LYS A 40 -4.54 10.52 5.17
N VAL A 41 -3.52 10.09 4.44
CA VAL A 41 -2.34 9.46 5.03
C VAL A 41 -1.48 10.53 5.69
N VAL A 42 -1.31 10.42 6.99
CA VAL A 42 -0.48 11.36 7.76
C VAL A 42 0.98 10.98 7.62
N VAL A 43 1.78 11.92 7.13
CA VAL A 43 3.22 11.74 6.94
C VAL A 43 3.95 12.80 7.76
N GLY A 44 4.97 12.38 8.50
CA GLY A 44 5.74 13.31 9.32
C GLY A 44 7.06 12.74 9.78
N ASN A 45 8.02 13.63 10.02
CA ASN A 45 9.36 13.25 10.48
C ASN A 45 9.33 12.59 11.87
N TRP A 46 8.34 12.92 12.68
CA TRP A 46 8.21 12.37 14.03
C TRP A 46 8.02 10.85 14.04
N VAL A 47 7.50 10.28 12.95
CA VAL A 47 7.34 8.82 12.83
C VAL A 47 8.70 8.12 12.90
N ARG A 48 9.73 8.69 12.28
CA ARG A 48 11.09 8.14 12.32
C ARG A 48 11.69 8.15 13.71
N LEU A 49 11.31 9.11 14.55
CA LEU A 49 11.77 9.13 15.94
C LEU A 49 11.28 7.89 16.69
N LYS A 50 10.07 7.44 16.42
CA LYS A 50 9.53 6.22 17.02
C LYS A 50 10.29 4.98 16.56
N CYS A 51 10.71 4.94 15.30
CA CYS A 51 11.54 3.85 14.78
C CYS A 51 12.93 3.87 15.40
N GLN A 52 13.54 5.06 15.52
CA GLN A 52 14.92 5.21 16.03
C GLN A 52 15.01 4.88 17.51
N PHE A 53 14.08 5.34 18.33
CA PHE A 53 14.15 5.25 19.78
C PHE A 53 13.22 4.20 20.39
N GLY A 54 12.27 3.66 19.61
CA GLY A 54 11.29 2.71 20.12
C GLY A 54 11.21 1.38 19.40
N CYS A 55 12.03 1.16 18.36
CA CYS A 55 11.95 -0.06 17.56
C CYS A 55 13.34 -0.67 17.33
N GLY A 56 13.47 -1.96 17.58
CA GLY A 56 14.71 -2.69 17.33
C GLY A 56 15.03 -2.93 15.85
N GLY A 57 14.15 -2.52 14.93
CA GLY A 57 14.33 -2.72 13.48
C GLY A 57 15.14 -1.63 12.78
N TRP A 58 15.50 -0.55 13.46
CA TRP A 58 16.25 0.55 12.87
C TRP A 58 17.57 0.04 12.25
N GLY A 59 17.75 0.34 10.95
CA GLY A 59 18.96 -0.01 10.22
C GLY A 59 19.15 -1.48 9.88
N ARG A 60 18.15 -2.33 10.17
CA ARG A 60 18.29 -3.78 10.01
C ARG A 60 17.90 -4.29 8.63
N CYS A 61 17.00 -3.61 7.94
CA CYS A 61 16.62 -4.01 6.57
C CYS A 61 16.27 -2.79 5.73
N LEU A 62 16.19 -3.00 4.41
CA LEU A 62 16.00 -1.91 3.46
C LEU A 62 14.59 -1.28 3.53
N THR A 63 13.62 -1.98 4.12
CA THR A 63 12.27 -1.43 4.32
C THR A 63 12.13 -0.64 5.62
N CYS A 64 13.18 -0.60 6.43
CA CYS A 64 13.21 0.13 7.69
C CYS A 64 14.10 1.37 7.59
N PRO A 65 13.82 2.44 8.38
CA PRO A 65 14.71 3.59 8.43
C PRO A 65 16.13 3.19 8.90
N PRO A 66 17.16 3.87 8.46
CA PRO A 66 17.18 5.06 7.60
C PRO A 66 17.10 4.76 6.10
N TYR A 67 16.98 3.49 5.70
CA TYR A 67 17.01 3.07 4.30
C TYR A 67 15.66 3.21 3.61
N SER A 68 14.55 3.21 4.35
CA SER A 68 13.22 3.40 3.79
C SER A 68 13.04 4.82 3.25
N LEU A 69 11.97 5.03 2.50
CA LEU A 69 11.61 6.34 1.97
C LEU A 69 11.58 7.40 3.08
N THR A 70 12.08 8.58 2.78
CA THR A 70 11.94 9.74 3.68
C THR A 70 10.48 10.20 3.73
N PRO A 71 10.07 10.91 4.78
CA PRO A 71 8.72 11.50 4.81
C PRO A 71 8.42 12.40 3.61
N GLU A 72 9.39 13.17 3.15
CA GLU A 72 9.25 14.03 1.97
C GLU A 72 9.01 13.22 0.71
N GLN A 73 9.78 12.15 0.50
CA GLN A 73 9.60 11.22 -0.61
C GLN A 73 8.24 10.54 -0.54
N THR A 74 7.82 10.12 0.64
CA THR A 74 6.52 9.45 0.84
C THR A 74 5.37 10.39 0.49
N SER A 75 5.41 11.65 0.95
CA SER A 75 4.40 12.65 0.61
C SER A 75 4.32 12.89 -0.90
N LYS A 76 5.47 12.98 -1.55
CA LYS A 76 5.53 13.18 -3.00
C LYS A 76 4.94 11.99 -3.75
N ILE A 77 5.27 10.77 -3.35
CA ILE A 77 4.72 9.55 -3.95
C ILE A 77 3.21 9.49 -3.77
N LEU A 78 2.70 9.76 -2.56
CA LEU A 78 1.27 9.76 -2.29
C LEU A 78 0.51 10.75 -3.17
N SER A 79 1.13 11.88 -3.53
CA SER A 79 0.51 12.87 -4.41
C SER A 79 0.30 12.38 -5.84
N GLU A 80 0.98 11.32 -6.24
CA GLU A 80 0.85 10.71 -7.56
C GLU A 80 -0.31 9.72 -7.66
N TYR A 81 -0.97 9.42 -6.54
CA TYR A 81 -2.10 8.48 -6.49
C TYR A 81 -3.41 9.22 -6.23
N LYS A 82 -4.47 8.75 -6.88
CA LYS A 82 -5.82 9.30 -6.70
C LYS A 82 -6.64 8.51 -5.69
N LYS A 83 -6.28 7.24 -5.46
CA LYS A 83 -7.02 6.33 -4.60
C LYS A 83 -6.06 5.54 -3.74
N ALA A 84 -6.51 5.23 -2.53
CA ALA A 84 -5.80 4.36 -1.62
C ALA A 84 -6.80 3.42 -0.93
N LEU A 85 -6.34 2.25 -0.58
CA LEU A 85 -7.10 1.29 0.20
C LEU A 85 -6.40 1.06 1.54
N LEU A 86 -7.08 1.41 2.61
CA LEU A 86 -6.60 1.15 3.96
C LEU A 86 -7.05 -0.26 4.38
N VAL A 87 -6.09 -1.12 4.67
CA VAL A 87 -6.36 -2.51 5.04
C VAL A 87 -6.04 -2.71 6.53
N HIS A 88 -7.01 -3.22 7.25
CA HIS A 88 -6.85 -3.57 8.67
C HIS A 88 -6.68 -5.08 8.82
N SER A 89 -5.64 -5.49 9.48
CA SER A 89 -5.38 -6.89 9.80
C SER A 89 -5.21 -7.06 11.31
N ARG A 90 -5.75 -8.17 11.82
CA ARG A 90 -5.53 -8.60 13.21
C ARG A 90 -4.43 -9.64 13.33
N GLY A 91 -3.85 -10.04 12.19
CA GLY A 91 -2.78 -11.03 12.15
C GLY A 91 -1.41 -10.45 12.53
N SER A 92 -0.40 -11.29 12.46
CA SER A 92 0.99 -10.90 12.67
C SER A 92 1.52 -10.02 11.54
N HIS A 93 2.65 -9.33 11.77
CA HIS A 93 3.32 -8.56 10.74
C HIS A 93 3.69 -9.40 9.50
N PRO A 94 4.22 -10.62 9.64
CA PRO A 94 4.47 -11.50 8.48
C PRO A 94 3.20 -11.81 7.69
N SER A 95 2.10 -12.11 8.36
CA SER A 95 0.80 -12.39 7.72
C SER A 95 0.28 -11.17 6.96
N LEU A 96 0.37 -9.99 7.56
CA LEU A 96 -0.04 -8.75 6.92
C LEU A 96 0.80 -8.47 5.68
N ARG A 97 2.10 -8.65 5.75
CA ARG A 97 3.00 -8.40 4.62
C ARG A 97 2.68 -9.33 3.45
N LYS A 98 2.43 -10.59 3.72
CA LYS A 98 2.02 -11.56 2.70
C LYS A 98 0.69 -11.17 2.07
N LEU A 99 -0.29 -10.80 2.88
CA LEU A 99 -1.59 -10.32 2.41
C LEU A 99 -1.45 -9.12 1.49
N MET A 100 -0.66 -8.14 1.90
CA MET A 100 -0.44 -6.91 1.12
C MET A 100 0.28 -7.18 -0.19
N SER A 101 1.25 -8.08 -0.20
CA SER A 101 1.95 -8.50 -1.42
C SER A 101 0.99 -9.17 -2.41
N GLU A 102 0.13 -10.05 -1.94
CA GLU A 102 -0.86 -10.71 -2.77
C GLU A 102 -1.91 -9.75 -3.29
N LEU A 103 -2.33 -8.80 -2.47
CA LEU A 103 -3.30 -7.78 -2.86
C LEU A 103 -2.71 -6.83 -3.92
N GLU A 104 -1.45 -6.43 -3.77
CA GLU A 104 -0.74 -5.64 -4.77
C GLU A 104 -0.68 -6.36 -6.12
N ARG A 105 -0.29 -7.63 -6.10
CA ARG A 105 -0.25 -8.45 -7.31
C ARG A 105 -1.63 -8.55 -7.96
N PHE A 106 -2.67 -8.77 -7.18
CA PHE A 106 -4.04 -8.83 -7.68
C PHE A 106 -4.46 -7.50 -8.32
N ALA A 107 -4.19 -6.38 -7.66
CA ALA A 107 -4.50 -5.06 -8.17
C ALA A 107 -3.77 -4.79 -9.50
N PHE A 108 -2.49 -5.12 -9.56
CA PHE A 108 -1.70 -4.99 -10.79
C PHE A 108 -2.33 -5.78 -11.94
N LEU A 109 -2.71 -7.03 -11.69
CA LEU A 109 -3.31 -7.89 -12.72
C LEU A 109 -4.71 -7.42 -13.15
N LYS A 110 -5.37 -6.59 -12.33
CA LYS A 110 -6.65 -5.97 -12.68
C LYS A 110 -6.51 -4.63 -13.41
N GLY A 111 -5.28 -4.22 -13.73
CA GLY A 111 -5.02 -3.03 -14.52
C GLY A 111 -4.49 -1.83 -13.73
N TYR A 112 -4.34 -1.93 -12.42
CA TYR A 112 -3.72 -0.88 -11.60
C TYR A 112 -2.20 -1.02 -11.65
N TYR A 113 -1.61 -0.63 -12.77
CA TYR A 113 -0.18 -0.83 -13.01
C TYR A 113 0.74 -0.07 -12.04
N LYS A 114 0.23 0.94 -11.36
CA LYS A 114 0.97 1.69 -10.33
C LYS A 114 0.69 1.18 -8.91
N ALA A 115 -0.09 0.10 -8.78
CA ALA A 115 -0.41 -0.42 -7.46
C ALA A 115 0.86 -0.67 -6.65
N PHE A 116 0.87 -0.19 -5.43
CA PHE A 116 1.97 -0.36 -4.51
C PHE A 116 1.44 -0.53 -3.08
N ALA A 117 1.86 -1.59 -2.43
CA ALA A 117 1.44 -1.90 -1.07
C ALA A 117 2.51 -1.46 -0.08
N LEU A 118 2.06 -0.72 0.94
CA LEU A 118 2.88 -0.37 2.09
C LEU A 118 2.40 -1.19 3.28
N SER A 119 3.30 -1.81 3.99
CA SER A 119 2.99 -2.51 5.23
C SER A 119 3.97 -2.12 6.33
N CYS A 120 3.65 -2.50 7.56
CA CYS A 120 4.48 -2.17 8.72
C CYS A 120 5.52 -3.25 9.01
N GLY A 121 6.57 -2.87 9.72
CA GLY A 121 7.62 -3.76 10.18
C GLY A 121 8.66 -4.12 9.11
N PRO A 122 9.67 -4.91 9.50
CA PRO A 122 10.72 -5.34 8.59
C PRO A 122 10.20 -6.31 7.54
N CYS A 123 10.87 -6.37 6.39
CA CYS A 123 10.52 -7.31 5.34
C CYS A 123 10.96 -8.73 5.70
N ASN A 124 10.05 -9.68 5.55
CA ASN A 124 10.27 -11.10 5.83
C ASN A 124 9.61 -12.00 4.79
N LEU A 125 9.49 -11.51 3.55
CA LEU A 125 8.91 -12.28 2.45
C LEU A 125 9.87 -13.30 1.86
N CYS A 126 11.17 -13.05 1.97
CA CYS A 126 12.21 -13.94 1.49
C CYS A 126 12.86 -14.69 2.67
N ASP A 127 13.18 -15.96 2.44
CA ASP A 127 13.90 -16.79 3.41
C ASP A 127 15.39 -16.43 3.46
#